data_287c77b295d0b598852449a4ad06cd86
#
_entry.id   287c77b295d0b598852449a4ad06cd86
#
_cell.length_a   1.000
_cell.length_b   1.000
_cell.length_c   1.000
_cell.angle_alpha   90.00
_cell.angle_beta   90.00
_cell.angle_gamma   90.00
#
_symmetry.space_group_name_H-M   'P 1'
#
loop_
_entity.id
_entity.type
_entity.pdbx_description
1 polymer ?
#
loop_
_entity_poly.entity_id
_entity_poly.type
_entity_poly.pdbx_seq_one_letter_code
_entity_poly.pdbx_strand_id
1 'polypeptide(L)'
;QERVYVDLAKIKPVMKRIFAWGLALGIPFGILYTWSSMQGAPWGKVTHDLLYLLSVYPMGFAYAAGFGLAFSRSEKAPGWMLLAYPGKMACTNYLSQSVIGILLFYGIGLGLGNRVGLLGTELIALGVYAFQIVVSTLWMRPFTYGPVEWVWRMLSYGKRLPLRRQH
;
A
#
# COMPACT_ATOMS: atom_id res chain seq x y z
N GLN A 1 0.76 -22.35 -14.01
CA GLN A 1 0.33 -20.97 -14.41
C GLN A 1 -1.11 -20.96 -14.93
N GLU A 2 -1.53 -21.93 -15.74
CA GLU A 2 -2.91 -21.96 -16.31
C GLU A 2 -4.04 -22.02 -15.27
N ARG A 3 -3.86 -22.70 -14.13
CA ARG A 3 -4.89 -22.78 -13.08
C ARG A 3 -5.24 -21.44 -12.47
N VAL A 4 -4.26 -20.55 -12.31
CA VAL A 4 -4.48 -19.21 -11.73
C VAL A 4 -5.36 -18.35 -12.64
N TYR A 5 -5.23 -18.49 -13.95
CA TYR A 5 -6.01 -17.71 -14.94
C TYR A 5 -7.48 -18.14 -15.01
N VAL A 6 -7.76 -19.43 -14.90
CA VAL A 6 -9.14 -19.96 -14.89
C VAL A 6 -9.87 -19.47 -13.65
N ASP A 7 -9.19 -19.42 -12.50
CA ASP A 7 -9.79 -18.94 -11.24
C ASP A 7 -10.03 -17.42 -11.26
N LEU A 8 -9.12 -16.63 -11.84
CA LEU A 8 -9.29 -15.19 -11.99
C LEU A 8 -10.52 -14.81 -12.83
N ALA A 9 -10.79 -15.56 -13.90
CA ALA A 9 -11.98 -15.31 -14.73
C ALA A 9 -13.29 -15.53 -13.95
N LYS A 10 -13.34 -16.53 -13.08
CA LYS A 10 -14.50 -16.83 -12.21
C LYS A 10 -14.67 -15.78 -11.10
N ILE A 11 -13.59 -15.21 -10.60
CA ILE A 11 -13.60 -14.26 -9.49
C ILE A 11 -13.90 -12.82 -9.96
N LYS A 12 -13.62 -12.49 -11.23
CA LYS A 12 -13.88 -11.14 -11.79
C LYS A 12 -15.28 -10.56 -11.49
N PRO A 13 -16.39 -11.28 -11.66
CA PRO A 13 -17.72 -10.72 -11.37
C PRO A 13 -17.90 -10.42 -9.87
N VAL A 14 -17.32 -11.23 -9.00
CA VAL A 14 -17.35 -11.00 -7.55
C VAL A 14 -16.53 -9.76 -7.19
N MET A 15 -15.33 -9.62 -7.75
CA MET A 15 -14.49 -8.43 -7.55
C MET A 15 -15.18 -7.15 -8.03
N LYS A 16 -15.88 -7.18 -9.18
CA LYS A 16 -16.67 -6.03 -9.64
C LYS A 16 -17.77 -5.66 -8.67
N ARG A 17 -18.46 -6.65 -8.09
CA ARG A 17 -19.50 -6.41 -7.06
C ARG A 17 -18.90 -5.81 -5.79
N ILE A 18 -17.81 -6.36 -5.29
CA ILE A 18 -17.09 -5.84 -4.12
C ILE A 18 -16.63 -4.40 -4.39
N PHE A 19 -16.08 -4.12 -5.56
CA PHE A 19 -15.66 -2.78 -5.95
C PHE A 19 -16.85 -1.80 -5.96
N ALA A 20 -17.94 -2.17 -6.63
CA ALA A 20 -19.13 -1.31 -6.73
C ALA A 20 -19.79 -1.06 -5.36
N TRP A 21 -20.02 -2.11 -4.56
CA TRP A 21 -20.58 -1.98 -3.23
C TRP A 21 -19.64 -1.25 -2.25
N GLY A 22 -18.35 -1.51 -2.34
CA GLY A 22 -17.35 -0.83 -1.52
C GLY A 22 -17.31 0.68 -1.77
N LEU A 23 -17.42 1.12 -3.03
CA LEU A 23 -17.53 2.54 -3.37
C LEU A 23 -18.90 3.11 -2.99
N ALA A 24 -19.98 2.38 -3.27
CA ALA A 24 -21.35 2.84 -2.98
C ALA A 24 -21.60 3.05 -1.48
N LEU A 25 -20.98 2.26 -0.63
CA LEU A 25 -21.04 2.43 0.83
C LEU A 25 -19.92 3.35 1.34
N GLY A 26 -18.69 3.14 0.91
CA GLY A 26 -17.53 3.87 1.43
C GLY A 26 -17.57 5.37 1.18
N ILE A 27 -18.02 5.80 -0.03
CA ILE A 27 -18.07 7.24 -0.36
C ILE A 27 -19.12 8.00 0.48
N PRO A 28 -20.41 7.59 0.55
CA PRO A 28 -21.39 8.30 1.35
C PRO A 28 -21.04 8.35 2.85
N PHE A 29 -20.62 7.22 3.41
CA PHE A 29 -20.19 7.18 4.83
C PHE A 29 -18.92 8.00 5.06
N GLY A 30 -18.00 8.07 4.09
CA GLY A 30 -16.83 8.93 4.16
C GLY A 30 -17.18 10.42 4.17
N ILE A 31 -18.14 10.82 3.34
CA ILE A 31 -18.64 12.20 3.33
C ILE A 31 -19.30 12.53 4.66
N LEU A 32 -20.18 11.65 5.18
CA LEU A 32 -20.84 11.81 6.47
C LEU A 32 -19.83 11.87 7.62
N TYR A 33 -18.81 11.04 7.61
CA TYR A 33 -17.73 11.06 8.59
C TYR A 33 -16.98 12.39 8.57
N THR A 34 -16.60 12.85 7.38
CA THR A 34 -15.89 14.15 7.23
C THR A 34 -16.74 15.31 7.72
N TRP A 35 -18.01 15.31 7.34
CA TRP A 35 -18.95 16.32 7.81
C TRP A 35 -19.12 16.29 9.33
N SER A 36 -19.29 15.10 9.92
CA SER A 36 -19.36 14.90 11.38
C SER A 36 -18.09 15.39 12.08
N SER A 37 -16.91 15.15 11.49
CA SER A 37 -15.62 15.66 12.03
C SER A 37 -15.57 17.18 12.05
N MET A 38 -16.07 17.85 11.01
CA MET A 38 -16.09 19.32 10.93
C MET A 38 -17.05 19.95 11.92
N GLN A 39 -18.11 19.25 12.32
CA GLN A 39 -19.12 19.71 13.29
C GLN A 39 -18.82 19.29 14.74
N GLY A 40 -17.63 18.71 15.01
CA GLY A 40 -17.25 18.25 16.34
C GLY A 40 -18.05 17.05 16.86
N ALA A 41 -18.40 16.12 15.99
CA ALA A 41 -19.14 14.88 16.29
C ALA A 41 -20.54 15.14 16.92
N PRO A 42 -21.47 15.80 16.21
CA PRO A 42 -22.76 16.25 16.74
C PRO A 42 -23.64 15.10 17.24
N TRP A 43 -23.43 13.88 16.74
CA TRP A 43 -24.18 12.68 17.16
C TRP A 43 -23.46 11.82 18.19
N GLY A 44 -22.40 12.36 18.82
CA GLY A 44 -21.61 11.68 19.81
C GLY A 44 -20.47 10.82 19.23
N LYS A 45 -19.50 10.50 20.07
CA LYS A 45 -18.26 9.82 19.70
C LYS A 45 -18.50 8.44 19.07
N VAL A 46 -19.43 7.65 19.64
CA VAL A 46 -19.73 6.29 19.16
C VAL A 46 -20.23 6.31 17.71
N THR A 47 -21.17 7.23 17.40
CA THR A 47 -21.69 7.36 16.02
C THR A 47 -20.61 7.82 15.06
N HIS A 48 -19.75 8.74 15.51
CA HIS A 48 -18.61 9.20 14.72
C HIS A 48 -17.63 8.05 14.40
N ASP A 49 -17.28 7.22 15.39
CA ASP A 49 -16.41 6.05 15.21
C ASP A 49 -17.05 4.98 14.33
N LEU A 50 -18.37 4.77 14.42
CA LEU A 50 -19.11 3.88 13.51
C LEU A 50 -19.10 4.38 12.07
N LEU A 51 -19.29 5.68 11.82
CA LEU A 51 -19.18 6.26 10.47
C LEU A 51 -17.79 6.05 9.89
N TYR A 52 -16.74 6.19 10.70
CA TYR A 52 -15.38 5.90 10.31
C TYR A 52 -15.23 4.44 9.85
N LEU A 53 -15.66 3.48 10.68
CA LEU A 53 -15.58 2.05 10.34
C LEU A 53 -16.35 1.72 9.05
N LEU A 54 -17.59 2.24 8.92
CA LEU A 54 -18.44 2.02 7.75
C LEU A 54 -17.89 2.69 6.48
N SER A 55 -17.02 3.68 6.61
CA SER A 55 -16.35 4.30 5.46
C SER A 55 -15.06 3.55 5.09
N VAL A 56 -14.21 3.26 6.06
CA VAL A 56 -12.86 2.76 5.81
C VAL A 56 -12.85 1.31 5.31
N TYR A 57 -13.62 0.40 5.93
CA TYR A 57 -13.60 -1.00 5.53
C TYR A 57 -14.15 -1.25 4.12
N PRO A 58 -15.34 -0.73 3.74
CA PRO A 58 -15.83 -0.91 2.38
C PRO A 58 -14.90 -0.28 1.35
N MET A 59 -14.31 0.88 1.65
CA MET A 59 -13.36 1.55 0.77
C MET A 59 -12.08 0.71 0.61
N GLY A 60 -11.57 0.11 1.69
CA GLY A 60 -10.41 -0.79 1.65
C GLY A 60 -10.66 -2.01 0.75
N PHE A 61 -11.84 -2.64 0.87
CA PHE A 61 -12.22 -3.73 -0.03
C PHE A 61 -12.40 -3.26 -1.48
N ALA A 62 -12.94 -2.06 -1.70
CA ALA A 62 -13.04 -1.48 -3.03
C ALA A 62 -11.65 -1.27 -3.66
N TYR A 63 -10.70 -0.72 -2.93
CA TYR A 63 -9.32 -0.55 -3.43
C TYR A 63 -8.67 -1.89 -3.76
N ALA A 64 -8.78 -2.88 -2.88
CA ALA A 64 -8.24 -4.22 -3.13
C ALA A 64 -8.86 -4.88 -4.37
N ALA A 65 -10.19 -4.81 -4.50
CA ALA A 65 -10.90 -5.34 -5.66
C ALA A 65 -10.57 -4.56 -6.95
N GLY A 66 -10.51 -3.23 -6.87
CA GLY A 66 -10.13 -2.36 -7.98
C GLY A 66 -8.72 -2.63 -8.49
N PHE A 67 -7.76 -2.78 -7.58
CA PHE A 67 -6.39 -3.16 -7.91
C PHE A 67 -6.33 -4.54 -8.58
N GLY A 68 -7.03 -5.53 -8.05
CA GLY A 68 -7.13 -6.87 -8.64
C GLY A 68 -7.77 -6.87 -10.04
N LEU A 69 -8.82 -6.06 -10.25
CA LEU A 69 -9.45 -5.88 -11.56
C LEU A 69 -8.52 -5.19 -12.56
N ALA A 70 -7.81 -4.15 -12.13
CA ALA A 70 -6.84 -3.44 -12.96
C ALA A 70 -5.69 -4.37 -13.38
N PHE A 71 -5.15 -5.13 -12.43
CA PHE A 71 -4.14 -6.16 -12.71
C PHE A 71 -4.63 -7.19 -13.71
N SER A 72 -5.83 -7.75 -13.51
CA SER A 72 -6.41 -8.77 -14.39
C SER A 72 -6.73 -8.29 -15.82
N ARG A 73 -6.83 -6.97 -16.02
CA ARG A 73 -7.10 -6.36 -17.32
C ARG A 73 -5.84 -6.09 -18.13
N SER A 74 -4.73 -5.85 -17.47
CA SER A 74 -3.49 -5.36 -18.10
C SER A 74 -2.24 -6.05 -17.55
N GLU A 75 -2.32 -7.37 -17.37
CA GLU A 75 -1.29 -8.19 -16.72
C GLU A 75 0.10 -8.05 -17.36
N LYS A 76 0.17 -7.82 -18.66
CA LYS A 76 1.42 -7.64 -19.41
C LYS A 76 1.91 -6.20 -19.50
N ALA A 77 1.21 -5.25 -18.86
CA ALA A 77 1.63 -3.86 -18.91
C ALA A 77 2.94 -3.66 -18.14
N PRO A 78 3.92 -2.96 -18.73
CA PRO A 78 5.24 -2.75 -18.12
C PRO A 78 5.17 -2.03 -16.76
N GLY A 79 4.11 -1.26 -16.51
CA GLY A 79 3.87 -0.59 -15.23
C GLY A 79 3.70 -1.54 -14.04
N TRP A 80 3.10 -2.72 -14.26
CA TRP A 80 2.95 -3.72 -13.19
C TRP A 80 4.29 -4.32 -12.76
N MET A 81 5.22 -4.43 -13.70
CA MET A 81 6.56 -4.92 -13.42
C MET A 81 7.32 -3.96 -12.50
N LEU A 82 7.14 -2.64 -12.68
CA LEU A 82 7.70 -1.62 -11.79
C LEU A 82 7.14 -1.72 -10.37
N LEU A 83 5.85 -2.02 -10.20
CA LEU A 83 5.22 -2.19 -8.89
C LEU A 83 5.53 -3.55 -8.23
N ALA A 84 5.91 -4.55 -9.02
CA ALA A 84 6.25 -5.88 -8.51
C ALA A 84 7.55 -5.88 -7.68
N TYR A 85 8.51 -5.04 -8.02
CA TYR A 85 9.79 -4.97 -7.30
C TYR A 85 9.65 -4.42 -5.87
N PRO A 86 8.98 -3.27 -5.64
CA PRO A 86 8.66 -2.83 -4.29
C PRO A 86 7.87 -3.86 -3.47
N GLY A 87 6.94 -4.59 -4.09
CA GLY A 87 6.19 -5.66 -3.45
C GLY A 87 7.07 -6.83 -2.98
N LYS A 88 8.11 -7.19 -3.74
CA LYS A 88 9.10 -8.21 -3.34
C LYS A 88 10.02 -7.75 -2.19
N MET A 89 10.10 -6.45 -1.95
CA MET A 89 10.90 -5.81 -0.90
C MET A 89 10.01 -5.08 0.12
N ALA A 90 8.80 -5.59 0.36
CA ALA A 90 7.79 -4.91 1.17
C ALA A 90 8.25 -4.59 2.60
N CYS A 91 8.90 -5.55 3.30
CA CYS A 91 9.43 -5.31 4.64
C CYS A 91 10.57 -4.30 4.63
N THR A 92 11.51 -4.44 3.69
CA THR A 92 12.63 -3.50 3.53
C THR A 92 12.11 -2.09 3.27
N ASN A 93 11.15 -1.93 2.36
CA ASN A 93 10.57 -0.64 2.03
C ASN A 93 9.77 -0.05 3.20
N TYR A 94 9.01 -0.86 3.93
CA TYR A 94 8.26 -0.42 5.10
C TYR A 94 9.18 0.11 6.20
N LEU A 95 10.25 -0.63 6.54
CA LEU A 95 11.22 -0.20 7.54
C LEU A 95 11.99 1.05 7.09
N SER A 96 12.45 1.08 5.84
CA SER A 96 13.15 2.26 5.31
C SER A 96 12.25 3.49 5.26
N GLN A 97 10.97 3.34 4.90
CA GLN A 97 9.98 4.42 4.92
C GLN A 97 9.77 4.96 6.33
N SER A 98 9.71 4.10 7.34
CA SER A 98 9.59 4.52 8.74
C SER A 98 10.83 5.31 9.20
N VAL A 99 12.03 4.84 8.85
CA VAL A 99 13.28 5.56 9.17
C VAL A 99 13.35 6.90 8.44
N ILE A 100 13.04 6.94 7.15
CA ILE A 100 12.99 8.18 6.36
C ILE A 100 11.95 9.15 6.95
N GLY A 101 10.77 8.65 7.34
CA GLY A 101 9.73 9.46 7.97
C GLY A 101 10.19 10.09 9.28
N ILE A 102 10.89 9.32 10.13
CA ILE A 102 11.48 9.86 11.38
C ILE A 102 12.51 10.93 11.07
N LEU A 103 13.41 10.71 10.11
CA LEU A 103 14.43 11.68 9.74
C LEU A 103 13.86 12.95 9.11
N LEU A 104 12.78 12.85 8.35
CA LEU A 104 12.17 14.02 7.70
C LEU A 104 11.29 14.83 8.66
N PHE A 105 10.43 14.17 9.45
CA PHE A 105 9.37 14.84 10.20
C PHE A 105 9.71 15.10 11.65
N TYR A 106 10.58 14.30 12.28
CA TYR A 106 10.97 14.48 13.69
C TYR A 106 12.15 15.44 13.83
N GLY A 107 12.29 16.02 15.03
CA GLY A 107 13.33 16.99 15.36
C GLY A 107 14.77 16.45 15.37
N ILE A 108 14.94 15.13 15.29
CA ILE A 108 16.25 14.47 15.16
C ILE A 108 16.85 14.68 13.75
N GLY A 109 16.00 14.95 12.76
CA GLY A 109 16.42 15.21 11.38
C GLY A 109 16.03 16.63 10.92
N LEU A 110 15.21 16.72 9.85
CA LEU A 110 14.84 18.00 9.25
C LEU A 110 13.71 18.74 10.00
N GLY A 111 12.98 18.08 10.91
CA GLY A 111 11.93 18.68 11.72
C GLY A 111 10.76 19.26 10.91
N LEU A 112 10.44 18.66 9.78
CA LEU A 112 9.42 19.16 8.85
C LEU A 112 7.98 19.02 9.38
N GLY A 113 7.72 18.22 10.42
CA GLY A 113 6.39 17.86 10.88
C GLY A 113 5.48 19.03 11.23
N ASN A 114 6.03 20.12 11.77
CA ASN A 114 5.28 21.34 12.11
C ASN A 114 5.41 22.46 11.06
N ARG A 115 6.18 22.25 10.00
CA ARG A 115 6.50 23.29 9.00
C ARG A 115 5.79 23.04 7.66
N VAL A 116 5.43 21.80 7.39
CA VAL A 116 4.80 21.39 6.13
C VAL A 116 3.32 21.11 6.40
N GLY A 117 2.45 21.78 5.67
CA GLY A 117 1.02 21.48 5.70
C GLY A 117 0.69 20.10 5.09
N LEU A 118 -0.58 19.71 5.12
CA LEU A 118 -1.05 18.41 4.63
C LEU A 118 -0.58 18.11 3.21
N LEU A 119 -0.76 19.06 2.29
CA LEU A 119 -0.34 18.92 0.88
C LEU A 119 1.17 18.67 0.74
N GLY A 120 1.99 19.37 1.54
CA GLY A 120 3.43 19.17 1.52
C GLY A 120 3.83 17.77 2.03
N THR A 121 3.15 17.28 3.06
CA THR A 121 3.34 15.91 3.57
C THR A 121 3.01 14.86 2.53
N GLU A 122 1.91 15.02 1.81
CA GLU A 122 1.51 14.11 0.71
C GLU A 122 2.53 14.11 -0.43
N LEU A 123 3.03 15.29 -0.84
CA LEU A 123 4.05 15.39 -1.88
C LEU A 123 5.36 14.70 -1.46
N ILE A 124 5.78 14.88 -0.20
CA ILE A 124 6.95 14.20 0.35
C ILE A 124 6.73 12.68 0.34
N ALA A 125 5.57 12.19 0.79
CA ALA A 125 5.24 10.77 0.79
C ALA A 125 5.30 10.16 -0.62
N LEU A 126 4.73 10.85 -1.62
CA LEU A 126 4.82 10.44 -3.02
C LEU A 126 6.27 10.42 -3.54
N GLY A 127 7.07 11.43 -3.17
CA GLY A 127 8.49 11.47 -3.50
C GLY A 127 9.29 10.31 -2.91
N VAL A 128 9.07 10.00 -1.62
CA VAL A 128 9.69 8.86 -0.95
C VAL A 128 9.27 7.54 -1.61
N TYR A 129 7.99 7.38 -1.95
CA TYR A 129 7.51 6.19 -2.63
C TYR A 129 8.12 6.03 -4.02
N ALA A 130 8.18 7.09 -4.81
CA ALA A 130 8.84 7.09 -6.12
C ALA A 130 10.33 6.71 -6.01
N PHE A 131 11.04 7.26 -5.04
CA PHE A 131 12.42 6.90 -4.73
C PHE A 131 12.55 5.40 -4.38
N GLN A 132 11.66 4.87 -3.56
CA GLN A 132 11.65 3.45 -3.20
C GLN A 132 11.41 2.54 -4.41
N ILE A 133 10.56 2.92 -5.36
CA ILE A 133 10.37 2.17 -6.62
C ILE A 133 11.69 2.08 -7.39
N VAL A 134 12.41 3.18 -7.52
CA VAL A 134 13.70 3.23 -8.23
C VAL A 134 14.73 2.35 -7.51
N VAL A 135 14.90 2.53 -6.21
CA VAL A 135 15.85 1.75 -5.40
C VAL A 135 15.53 0.25 -5.45
N SER A 136 14.25 -0.12 -5.28
CA SER A 136 13.82 -1.53 -5.34
C SER A 136 14.08 -2.14 -6.72
N THR A 137 13.83 -1.38 -7.79
CA THR A 137 14.08 -1.84 -9.15
C THR A 137 15.57 -2.06 -9.41
N LEU A 138 16.42 -1.15 -8.98
CA LEU A 138 17.87 -1.27 -9.12
C LEU A 138 18.42 -2.41 -8.27
N TRP A 139 17.95 -2.53 -7.01
CA TRP A 139 18.38 -3.59 -6.09
C TRP A 139 18.02 -4.99 -6.60
N MET A 140 16.81 -5.17 -7.11
CA MET A 140 16.33 -6.47 -7.59
C MET A 140 16.95 -6.95 -8.90
N ARG A 141 17.80 -6.14 -9.54
CA ARG A 141 18.58 -6.58 -10.72
C ARG A 141 19.65 -7.61 -10.33
N PRO A 142 20.61 -7.31 -9.42
CA PRO A 142 21.64 -8.26 -8.99
C PRO A 142 21.19 -9.20 -7.86
N PHE A 143 20.15 -8.85 -7.07
CA PHE A 143 19.74 -9.59 -5.89
C PHE A 143 18.38 -10.25 -6.05
N THR A 144 18.17 -11.36 -5.34
CA THR A 144 16.93 -12.15 -5.40
C THR A 144 15.92 -11.68 -4.34
N TYR A 145 16.40 -11.14 -3.23
CA TYR A 145 15.61 -10.72 -2.07
C TYR A 145 16.00 -9.32 -1.62
N GLY A 146 15.07 -8.60 -0.99
CA GLY A 146 15.43 -7.41 -0.23
C GLY A 146 16.29 -7.76 0.99
N PRO A 147 17.05 -6.79 1.55
CA PRO A 147 17.93 -7.05 2.69
C PRO A 147 17.20 -7.64 3.90
N VAL A 148 16.05 -7.07 4.27
CA VAL A 148 15.26 -7.52 5.43
C VAL A 148 14.58 -8.85 5.14
N GLU A 149 14.03 -9.03 3.94
CA GLU A 149 13.41 -10.28 3.49
C GLU A 149 14.43 -11.42 3.46
N TRP A 150 15.66 -11.14 3.08
CA TRP A 150 16.75 -12.12 3.08
C TRP A 150 17.10 -12.58 4.50
N VAL A 151 17.30 -11.64 5.43
CA VAL A 151 17.53 -11.94 6.84
C VAL A 151 16.39 -12.75 7.44
N TRP A 152 15.14 -12.31 7.20
CA TRP A 152 13.96 -13.00 7.68
C TRP A 152 13.89 -14.46 7.19
N ARG A 153 14.15 -14.67 5.89
CA ARG A 153 14.16 -16.02 5.31
C ARG A 153 15.26 -16.90 5.88
N MET A 154 16.46 -16.36 6.07
CA MET A 154 17.57 -17.12 6.71
C MET A 154 17.20 -17.56 8.13
N LEU A 155 16.58 -16.68 8.91
CA LEU A 155 16.10 -17.01 10.25
C LEU A 155 14.99 -18.06 10.23
N SER A 156 14.03 -17.92 9.32
CA SER A 156 12.89 -18.84 9.21
C SER A 156 13.30 -20.25 8.74
N TYR A 157 14.25 -20.35 7.81
CA TYR A 157 14.68 -21.65 7.26
C TYR A 157 15.89 -22.25 7.97
N GLY A 158 16.55 -21.52 8.86
CA GLY A 158 17.77 -21.97 9.52
C GLY A 158 18.93 -22.26 8.57
N LYS A 159 18.92 -21.72 7.35
CA LYS A 159 19.91 -21.97 6.30
C LYS A 159 20.37 -20.66 5.66
N ARG A 160 21.66 -20.59 5.32
CA ARG A 160 22.20 -19.46 4.55
C ARG A 160 21.68 -19.55 3.10
N LEU A 161 20.89 -18.57 2.69
CA LEU A 161 20.40 -18.44 1.33
C LEU A 161 21.31 -17.50 0.53
N PRO A 162 21.61 -17.80 -0.75
CA PRO A 162 22.37 -16.90 -1.60
C PRO A 162 21.54 -15.63 -1.86
N LEU A 163 22.09 -14.47 -1.52
CA LEU A 163 21.44 -13.17 -1.78
C LEU A 163 21.51 -12.81 -3.27
N ARG A 164 22.64 -13.14 -3.92
CA ARG A 164 22.88 -12.82 -5.33
C ARG A 164 22.20 -13.81 -6.25
N ARG A 165 21.61 -13.32 -7.35
CA ARG A 165 21.10 -14.20 -8.42
C ARG A 165 22.24 -15.05 -8.96
N GLN A 166 22.09 -16.37 -8.89
CA GLN A 166 22.94 -17.30 -9.61
C GLN A 166 22.38 -17.39 -11.04
N HIS A 167 23.18 -17.00 -12.01
CA HIS A 167 22.91 -17.22 -13.44
C HIS A 167 23.18 -18.65 -13.81
#